data_f74778e4f415b64f34f4f876046c3c36
#
_entry.id   f74778e4f415b64f34f4f876046c3c36
#
_cell.length_a   1.000
_cell.length_b   1.000
_cell.length_c   1.000
_cell.angle_alpha   90.00
_cell.angle_beta   90.00
_cell.angle_gamma   90.00
#
_symmetry.space_group_name_H-M   'P 1'
#
loop_
_entity.id
_entity.type
_entity.pdbx_description
1 polymer ?
#
loop_
_entity_poly.entity_id
_entity_poly.type
_entity_poly.pdbx_seq_one_letter_code
_entity_poly.pdbx_strand_id
1 'polypeptide(L)'
;NAPVEAFGSCDVHIVICSSDHAPTAKAFWQHTGLVVSSRRARSTLSGTINQDDLGADARRTIRDRLAAFYSVTAGDVLLFPSGMGAIFGANRLASEIHPGRRRVHLEFPFLDTLKVQQEFAGDVSLYTAVGGDDFVQLISAGEPLGALMTEIPSNPLLKTIDFDKIMPAVRHQGGLVIVD
;
A
#
# COMPACT_ATOMS: atom_id res chain seq x y z
N ASN A 1 -3.10 -7.25 -23.39
CA ASN A 1 -3.99 -6.60 -22.42
C ASN A 1 -5.25 -7.46 -22.29
N ALA A 2 -5.52 -7.95 -21.09
CA ALA A 2 -6.80 -8.64 -20.83
C ALA A 2 -7.95 -7.61 -20.92
N PRO A 3 -9.08 -7.95 -21.54
CA PRO A 3 -10.22 -7.06 -21.56
C PRO A 3 -10.73 -6.84 -20.13
N VAL A 4 -11.07 -5.60 -19.81
CA VAL A 4 -11.68 -5.21 -18.55
C VAL A 4 -13.06 -4.65 -18.86
N GLU A 5 -14.09 -5.27 -18.32
CA GLU A 5 -15.46 -4.78 -18.44
C GLU A 5 -15.93 -4.22 -17.10
N ALA A 6 -16.41 -2.99 -17.13
CA ALA A 6 -17.08 -2.37 -15.99
C ALA A 6 -18.57 -2.74 -16.00
N PHE A 7 -19.09 -3.29 -14.91
CA PHE A 7 -20.47 -3.73 -14.79
C PHE A 7 -21.34 -2.63 -14.14
N GLY A 8 -22.25 -2.05 -14.93
CA GLY A 8 -23.24 -1.08 -14.44
C GLY A 8 -22.66 0.21 -13.85
N SER A 9 -23.41 0.85 -12.96
CA SER A 9 -23.02 2.07 -12.25
C SER A 9 -22.24 1.81 -10.95
N CYS A 10 -21.75 0.59 -10.76
CA CYS A 10 -21.02 0.20 -9.57
C CYS A 10 -19.51 0.11 -9.84
N ASP A 11 -18.71 0.46 -8.83
CA ASP A 11 -17.25 0.41 -8.86
C ASP A 11 -16.69 -1.02 -8.81
N VAL A 12 -17.40 -1.97 -9.41
CA VAL A 12 -16.98 -3.36 -9.50
C VAL A 12 -16.50 -3.64 -10.91
N HIS A 13 -15.24 -4.00 -11.03
CA HIS A 13 -14.61 -4.37 -12.29
C HIS A 13 -14.49 -5.88 -12.39
N ILE A 14 -14.85 -6.43 -13.53
CA ILE A 14 -14.66 -7.83 -13.86
C ILE A 14 -13.54 -7.94 -14.88
N VAL A 15 -12.52 -8.71 -14.55
CA VAL A 15 -11.42 -9.00 -15.45
C VAL A 15 -11.66 -10.37 -16.08
N ILE A 16 -11.83 -10.40 -17.40
CA ILE A 16 -11.92 -11.64 -18.18
C ILE A 16 -10.57 -11.80 -18.89
N CYS A 17 -9.90 -12.91 -18.63
CA CYS A 17 -8.61 -13.22 -19.23
C CYS A 17 -8.53 -14.66 -19.70
N SER A 18 -7.59 -14.96 -20.60
CA SER A 18 -7.29 -16.34 -20.98
C SER A 18 -6.67 -17.12 -19.81
N SER A 19 -6.70 -18.43 -19.87
CA SER A 19 -6.07 -19.32 -18.89
C SER A 19 -4.61 -19.00 -18.63
N ASP A 20 -3.90 -18.58 -19.65
CA ASP A 20 -2.46 -18.25 -19.57
C ASP A 20 -2.19 -17.02 -18.67
N HIS A 21 -3.16 -16.11 -18.52
CA HIS A 21 -3.07 -14.94 -17.65
C HIS A 21 -3.67 -15.17 -16.27
N ALA A 22 -4.27 -16.33 -16.01
CA ALA A 22 -4.89 -16.62 -14.72
C ALA A 22 -3.91 -16.55 -13.53
N PRO A 23 -2.65 -17.00 -13.64
CA PRO A 23 -1.67 -16.83 -12.56
C PRO A 23 -1.38 -15.35 -12.24
N THR A 24 -1.26 -14.49 -13.25
CA THR A 24 -1.04 -13.06 -13.08
C THR A 24 -2.25 -12.38 -12.42
N ALA A 25 -3.46 -12.69 -12.88
CA ALA A 25 -4.69 -12.19 -12.30
C ALA A 25 -4.84 -12.63 -10.82
N LYS A 26 -4.48 -13.88 -10.51
CA LYS A 26 -4.46 -14.39 -9.14
C LYS A 26 -3.44 -13.66 -8.27
N ALA A 27 -2.22 -13.45 -8.76
CA ALA A 27 -1.17 -12.73 -8.03
C ALA A 27 -1.62 -11.28 -7.73
N PHE A 28 -2.20 -10.60 -8.71
CA PHE A 28 -2.77 -9.26 -8.50
C PHE A 28 -3.81 -9.29 -7.39
N TRP A 29 -4.80 -10.14 -7.50
CA TRP A 29 -5.84 -10.28 -6.49
C TRP A 29 -5.27 -10.61 -5.10
N GLN A 30 -4.34 -11.55 -5.03
CA GLN A 30 -3.78 -12.05 -3.77
C GLN A 30 -2.95 -10.98 -3.04
N HIS A 31 -2.10 -10.26 -3.76
CA HIS A 31 -1.13 -9.35 -3.12
C HIS A 31 -1.68 -7.93 -2.93
N THR A 32 -2.53 -7.45 -3.82
CA THR A 32 -3.02 -6.07 -3.72
C THR A 32 -4.17 -5.89 -2.72
N GLY A 33 -4.85 -6.96 -2.32
CA GLY A 33 -6.05 -6.87 -1.48
C GLY A 33 -7.21 -6.10 -2.11
N LEU A 34 -7.13 -5.80 -3.41
CA LEU A 34 -8.19 -5.14 -4.17
C LEU A 34 -9.22 -6.18 -4.63
N VAL A 35 -10.04 -6.61 -3.69
CA VAL A 35 -11.08 -7.61 -3.93
C VAL A 35 -12.44 -7.10 -3.51
N VAL A 36 -13.44 -7.53 -4.23
CA VAL A 36 -14.84 -7.27 -3.89
C VAL A 36 -15.27 -8.21 -2.75
N SER A 37 -15.89 -7.69 -1.70
CA SER A 37 -16.46 -8.52 -0.66
C SER A 37 -17.65 -9.34 -1.20
N SER A 38 -17.89 -10.52 -0.65
CA SER A 38 -19.05 -11.36 -1.05
C SER A 38 -20.38 -10.63 -0.84
N ARG A 39 -20.49 -9.76 0.16
CA ARG A 39 -21.68 -8.90 0.37
C ARG A 39 -21.86 -7.92 -0.78
N ARG A 40 -20.79 -7.21 -1.18
CA ARG A 40 -20.85 -6.26 -2.31
C ARG A 40 -21.16 -6.98 -3.62
N ALA A 41 -20.50 -8.11 -3.88
CA ALA A 41 -20.76 -8.91 -5.07
C ALA A 41 -22.23 -9.37 -5.14
N ARG A 42 -22.76 -9.87 -4.03
CA ARG A 42 -24.18 -10.28 -3.96
C ARG A 42 -25.13 -9.10 -4.17
N SER A 43 -24.90 -7.98 -3.54
CA SER A 43 -25.69 -6.76 -3.69
C SER A 43 -25.67 -6.27 -5.14
N THR A 44 -24.51 -6.31 -5.80
CA THR A 44 -24.35 -5.95 -7.21
C THR A 44 -25.17 -6.88 -8.11
N LEU A 45 -25.07 -8.19 -7.90
CA LEU A 45 -25.81 -9.20 -8.69
C LEU A 45 -27.34 -9.14 -8.50
N SER A 46 -27.79 -8.78 -7.30
CA SER A 46 -29.24 -8.66 -7.02
C SER A 46 -29.81 -7.30 -7.38
N GLY A 47 -29.00 -6.34 -7.84
CA GLY A 47 -29.45 -4.99 -8.12
C GLY A 47 -29.89 -4.19 -6.88
N THR A 48 -29.59 -4.68 -5.67
CA THR A 48 -30.00 -4.07 -4.40
C THR A 48 -28.98 -3.07 -3.86
N ILE A 49 -28.23 -2.39 -4.73
CA ILE A 49 -27.26 -1.37 -4.31
C ILE A 49 -28.04 -0.16 -3.83
N ASN A 50 -28.36 -0.14 -2.55
CA ASN A 50 -28.95 1.03 -1.93
C ASN A 50 -28.48 1.19 -0.50
N GLN A 51 -27.57 2.12 -0.30
CA GLN A 51 -27.32 2.82 0.97
C GLN A 51 -26.01 3.61 0.90
N ASP A 52 -25.80 4.30 -0.22
CA ASP A 52 -24.59 5.13 -0.40
C ASP A 52 -24.51 6.22 0.67
N ASP A 53 -25.65 6.77 1.12
CA ASP A 53 -25.67 7.82 2.14
C ASP A 53 -25.23 7.32 3.53
N LEU A 54 -25.70 6.17 3.98
CA LEU A 54 -25.27 5.59 5.26
C LEU A 54 -23.78 5.20 5.20
N GLY A 55 -23.31 4.71 4.08
CA GLY A 55 -21.90 4.41 3.87
C GLY A 55 -21.02 5.65 3.87
N ALA A 56 -21.49 6.74 3.29
CA ALA A 56 -20.78 8.02 3.27
C ALA A 56 -20.63 8.61 4.68
N ASP A 57 -21.69 8.61 5.48
CA ASP A 57 -21.67 9.09 6.85
C ASP A 57 -20.78 8.23 7.76
N ALA A 58 -20.83 6.91 7.60
CA ALA A 58 -19.95 6.00 8.33
C ALA A 58 -18.47 6.26 8.00
N ARG A 59 -18.13 6.41 6.71
CA ARG A 59 -16.76 6.73 6.29
C ARG A 59 -16.30 8.09 6.83
N ARG A 60 -17.16 9.11 6.82
CA ARG A 60 -16.86 10.42 7.40
C ARG A 60 -16.56 10.27 8.88
N THR A 61 -17.43 9.62 9.64
CA THR A 61 -17.24 9.39 11.08
C THR A 61 -15.94 8.67 11.40
N ILE A 62 -15.57 7.65 10.61
CA ILE A 62 -14.31 6.92 10.79
C ILE A 62 -13.12 7.83 10.52
N ARG A 63 -13.16 8.60 9.42
CA ARG A 63 -12.08 9.53 9.07
C ARG A 63 -11.89 10.60 10.15
N ASP A 64 -12.96 11.18 10.66
CA ASP A 64 -12.91 12.20 11.71
C ASP A 64 -12.28 11.64 12.99
N ARG A 65 -12.66 10.42 13.39
CA ARG A 65 -12.09 9.76 14.58
C ARG A 65 -10.61 9.43 14.42
N LEU A 66 -10.23 8.91 13.28
CA LEU A 66 -8.81 8.60 12.98
C LEU A 66 -7.98 9.89 12.90
N ALA A 67 -8.50 10.92 12.26
CA ALA A 67 -7.85 12.22 12.18
C ALA A 67 -7.59 12.82 13.57
N ALA A 68 -8.59 12.77 14.45
CA ALA A 68 -8.45 13.22 15.82
C ALA A 68 -7.41 12.40 16.61
N PHE A 69 -7.40 11.08 16.43
CA PHE A 69 -6.45 10.18 17.08
C PHE A 69 -5.01 10.45 16.67
N TYR A 70 -4.76 10.69 15.38
CA TYR A 70 -3.43 10.95 14.83
C TYR A 70 -3.06 12.43 14.78
N SER A 71 -3.93 13.34 15.25
CA SER A 71 -3.70 14.79 15.20
C SER A 71 -3.44 15.32 13.78
N VAL A 72 -4.20 14.81 12.80
CA VAL A 72 -4.19 15.20 11.41
C VAL A 72 -5.57 15.70 10.98
N THR A 73 -5.74 16.09 9.71
CA THR A 73 -7.07 16.45 9.18
C THR A 73 -7.80 15.22 8.60
N ALA A 74 -9.13 15.27 8.54
CA ALA A 74 -9.90 14.20 7.91
C ALA A 74 -9.56 14.02 6.41
N GLY A 75 -8.99 15.05 5.77
CA GLY A 75 -8.48 15.00 4.39
C GLY A 75 -7.24 14.11 4.25
N ASP A 76 -6.45 13.99 5.31
CA ASP A 76 -5.23 13.18 5.34
C ASP A 76 -5.53 11.68 5.59
N VAL A 77 -6.80 11.33 5.87
CA VAL A 77 -7.22 9.95 6.14
C VAL A 77 -7.86 9.34 4.91
N LEU A 78 -7.22 8.34 4.34
CA LEU A 78 -7.75 7.54 3.23
C LEU A 78 -8.17 6.16 3.72
N LEU A 79 -9.37 5.73 3.37
CA LEU A 79 -9.92 4.44 3.76
C LEU A 79 -9.85 3.46 2.58
N PHE A 80 -9.33 2.28 2.84
CA PHE A 80 -9.21 1.20 1.88
C PHE A 80 -10.02 -0.02 2.36
N PRO A 81 -10.44 -0.91 1.44
CA PRO A 81 -11.21 -2.10 1.81
C PRO A 81 -10.40 -3.15 2.60
N SER A 82 -9.08 -3.06 2.55
CA SER A 82 -8.16 -3.97 3.25
C SER A 82 -6.83 -3.27 3.56
N GLY A 83 -6.06 -3.80 4.53
CA GLY A 83 -4.70 -3.35 4.82
C GLY A 83 -3.80 -3.45 3.57
N MET A 84 -3.83 -4.58 2.87
CA MET A 84 -3.07 -4.74 1.61
C MET A 84 -3.49 -3.72 0.54
N GLY A 85 -4.77 -3.36 0.46
CA GLY A 85 -5.23 -2.28 -0.42
C GLY A 85 -4.61 -0.92 -0.06
N ALA A 86 -4.47 -0.62 1.22
CA ALA A 86 -3.79 0.59 1.69
C ALA A 86 -2.29 0.57 1.34
N ILE A 87 -1.61 -0.54 1.59
CA ILE A 87 -0.20 -0.76 1.24
C ILE A 87 0.03 -0.61 -0.27
N PHE A 88 -0.81 -1.23 -1.08
CA PHE A 88 -0.77 -1.10 -2.54
C PHE A 88 -0.97 0.36 -2.97
N GLY A 89 -1.97 1.04 -2.40
CA GLY A 89 -2.25 2.46 -2.67
C GLY A 89 -1.07 3.37 -2.31
N ALA A 90 -0.47 3.19 -1.13
CA ALA A 90 0.70 3.94 -0.69
C ALA A 90 1.91 3.72 -1.62
N ASN A 91 2.17 2.47 -2.02
CA ASN A 91 3.26 2.15 -2.95
C ASN A 91 3.02 2.75 -4.35
N ARG A 92 1.77 2.72 -4.85
CA ARG A 92 1.40 3.36 -6.12
C ARG A 92 1.61 4.87 -6.06
N LEU A 93 1.14 5.52 -5.00
CA LEU A 93 1.33 6.95 -4.80
C LEU A 93 2.83 7.31 -4.77
N ALA A 94 3.63 6.54 -4.05
CA ALA A 94 5.08 6.75 -4.02
C ALA A 94 5.73 6.58 -5.41
N SER A 95 5.20 5.69 -6.27
CA SER A 95 5.66 5.54 -7.65
C SER A 95 5.31 6.73 -8.53
N GLU A 96 4.17 7.34 -8.29
CA GLU A 96 3.73 8.53 -9.04
C GLU A 96 4.49 9.79 -8.62
N ILE A 97 4.77 9.93 -7.32
CA ILE A 97 5.55 11.08 -6.80
C ILE A 97 7.03 10.98 -7.21
N HIS A 98 7.60 9.78 -7.17
CA HIS A 98 9.00 9.52 -7.45
C HIS A 98 9.18 8.42 -8.50
N PRO A 99 8.84 8.68 -9.77
CA PRO A 99 8.96 7.69 -10.82
C PRO A 99 10.42 7.26 -11.03
N GLY A 100 10.65 5.96 -11.12
CA GLY A 100 11.96 5.38 -11.41
C GLY A 100 12.99 5.48 -10.27
N ARG A 101 12.67 6.09 -9.14
CA ARG A 101 13.58 6.11 -7.98
C ARG A 101 13.57 4.78 -7.24
N ARG A 102 14.73 4.40 -6.69
CA ARG A 102 14.88 3.18 -5.90
C ARG A 102 13.99 3.18 -4.66
N ARG A 103 13.64 1.99 -4.22
CA ARG A 103 12.88 1.73 -3.01
C ARG A 103 13.66 0.86 -2.07
N VAL A 104 13.42 1.06 -0.79
CA VAL A 104 14.07 0.31 0.26
C VAL A 104 13.02 -0.20 1.22
N HIS A 105 13.10 -1.47 1.58
CA HIS A 105 12.38 -2.04 2.70
C HIS A 105 13.36 -2.35 3.83
N LEU A 106 13.06 -1.85 5.02
CA LEU A 106 13.87 -2.11 6.21
C LEU A 106 13.21 -3.11 7.13
N GLU A 107 14.04 -3.94 7.72
CA GLU A 107 13.69 -5.03 8.64
C GLU A 107 12.84 -6.11 7.97
N PHE A 108 12.20 -6.95 8.76
CA PHE A 108 11.49 -8.13 8.29
C PHE A 108 10.09 -7.76 7.85
N PRO A 109 9.75 -7.83 6.53
CA PRO A 109 8.43 -7.45 6.05
C PRO A 109 7.41 -8.56 6.17
N PHE A 110 6.14 -8.20 6.24
CA PHE A 110 5.08 -9.10 5.84
C PHE A 110 5.27 -9.49 4.35
N LEU A 111 5.13 -10.77 4.03
CA LEU A 111 5.49 -11.27 2.71
C LEU A 111 4.75 -10.58 1.57
N ASP A 112 3.44 -10.37 1.74
CA ASP A 112 2.63 -9.73 0.68
C ASP A 112 2.97 -8.25 0.51
N THR A 113 3.37 -7.55 1.57
CA THR A 113 3.90 -6.18 1.49
C THR A 113 5.16 -6.11 0.62
N LEU A 114 6.10 -7.04 0.81
CA LEU A 114 7.28 -7.11 -0.04
C LEU A 114 6.93 -7.47 -1.49
N LYS A 115 5.99 -8.39 -1.69
CA LYS A 115 5.52 -8.77 -3.04
C LYS A 115 4.88 -7.60 -3.78
N VAL A 116 4.03 -6.82 -3.11
CA VAL A 116 3.46 -5.60 -3.69
C VAL A 116 4.54 -4.64 -4.15
N GLN A 117 5.58 -4.45 -3.36
CA GLN A 117 6.69 -3.58 -3.76
C GLN A 117 7.44 -4.13 -4.97
N GLN A 118 7.79 -5.41 -4.96
CA GLN A 118 8.53 -6.06 -6.04
C GLN A 118 7.76 -6.06 -7.37
N GLU A 119 6.46 -6.34 -7.32
CA GLU A 119 5.64 -6.49 -8.53
C GLU A 119 5.15 -5.14 -9.10
N PHE A 120 4.91 -4.14 -8.23
CA PHE A 120 4.23 -2.91 -8.65
C PHE A 120 5.01 -1.62 -8.40
N ALA A 121 6.12 -1.68 -7.69
CA ALA A 121 6.89 -0.50 -7.36
C ALA A 121 8.26 -0.41 -8.04
N GLY A 122 8.67 -1.44 -8.75
CA GLY A 122 9.95 -1.50 -9.43
C GLY A 122 11.08 -2.05 -8.56
N ASP A 123 12.28 -1.49 -8.67
CA ASP A 123 13.46 -1.99 -7.96
C ASP A 123 13.36 -1.73 -6.46
N VAL A 124 13.35 -2.80 -5.67
CA VAL A 124 13.22 -2.78 -4.21
C VAL A 124 14.38 -3.53 -3.57
N SER A 125 15.16 -2.84 -2.77
CA SER A 125 16.22 -3.43 -1.95
C SER A 125 15.70 -3.72 -0.55
N LEU A 126 15.84 -4.97 -0.11
CA LEU A 126 15.49 -5.40 1.25
C LEU A 126 16.75 -5.42 2.13
N TYR A 127 16.70 -4.72 3.25
CA TYR A 127 17.76 -4.71 4.26
C TYR A 127 17.22 -5.21 5.59
N THR A 128 17.65 -6.39 5.99
CA THR A 128 17.33 -7.00 7.29
C THR A 128 18.54 -6.93 8.21
N ALA A 129 18.31 -6.65 9.49
CA ALA A 129 19.34 -6.63 10.52
C ALA A 129 20.52 -5.65 10.26
N VAL A 130 20.26 -4.55 9.59
CA VAL A 130 21.24 -3.48 9.35
C VAL A 130 21.20 -2.51 10.52
N GLY A 131 22.35 -2.19 11.11
CA GLY A 131 22.47 -1.13 12.12
C GLY A 131 22.09 0.23 11.55
N GLY A 132 21.56 1.12 12.40
CA GLY A 132 21.13 2.45 11.94
C GLY A 132 22.21 3.24 11.20
N ASP A 133 23.45 3.16 11.66
CA ASP A 133 24.58 3.88 11.07
C ASP A 133 24.95 3.32 9.68
N ASP A 134 24.98 1.99 9.52
CA ASP A 134 25.23 1.33 8.23
C ASP A 134 24.13 1.65 7.23
N PHE A 135 22.88 1.72 7.72
CA PHE A 135 21.75 2.09 6.87
C PHE A 135 21.84 3.55 6.39
N VAL A 136 22.23 4.50 7.26
CA VAL A 136 22.45 5.89 6.87
C VAL A 136 23.49 6.00 5.76
N GLN A 137 24.57 5.22 5.83
CA GLN A 137 25.59 5.19 4.78
C GLN A 137 25.03 4.62 3.46
N LEU A 138 24.27 3.53 3.52
CA LEU A 138 23.64 2.91 2.34
C LEU A 138 22.67 3.87 1.64
N ILE A 139 21.86 4.61 2.40
CA ILE A 139 20.95 5.60 1.84
C ILE A 139 21.71 6.76 1.21
N SER A 140 22.72 7.27 1.89
CA SER A 140 23.45 8.46 1.45
C SER A 140 24.33 8.22 0.23
N ALA A 141 24.85 7.01 0.06
CA ALA A 141 25.75 6.63 -1.04
C ALA A 141 25.04 6.16 -2.31
N GLY A 142 23.72 5.88 -2.23
CA GLY A 142 22.97 5.31 -3.36
C GLY A 142 22.29 6.34 -4.24
N GLU A 143 21.64 5.84 -5.29
CA GLU A 143 20.76 6.63 -6.13
C GLU A 143 19.63 7.27 -5.31
N PRO A 144 19.01 8.37 -5.78
CA PRO A 144 17.95 9.07 -5.06
C PRO A 144 16.83 8.13 -4.59
N LEU A 145 16.50 8.21 -3.31
CA LEU A 145 15.47 7.39 -2.69
C LEU A 145 14.07 7.87 -3.09
N GLY A 146 13.24 6.96 -3.57
CA GLY A 146 11.82 7.22 -3.81
C GLY A 146 10.98 6.98 -2.58
N ALA A 147 11.15 5.82 -1.93
CA ALA A 147 10.47 5.50 -0.69
C ALA A 147 11.27 4.51 0.17
N LEU A 148 11.17 4.71 1.47
CA LEU A 148 11.52 3.76 2.52
C LEU A 148 10.23 3.16 3.07
N MET A 149 10.16 1.84 3.15
CA MET A 149 9.06 1.15 3.81
C MET A 149 9.57 0.30 4.98
N THR A 150 8.80 0.21 6.05
CA THR A 150 9.09 -0.60 7.23
C THR A 150 7.81 -0.93 7.98
N GLU A 151 7.85 -2.00 8.78
CA GLU A 151 6.79 -2.34 9.74
C GLU A 151 7.21 -1.96 11.16
N ILE A 152 6.27 -1.46 11.97
CA ILE A 152 6.55 -1.04 13.35
C ILE A 152 5.44 -1.48 14.30
N PRO A 153 5.75 -2.44 15.16
CA PRO A 153 6.93 -3.29 15.15
C PRO A 153 6.88 -4.35 14.03
N SER A 154 8.04 -4.81 13.54
CA SER A 154 8.10 -5.88 12.55
C SER A 154 7.54 -7.19 13.12
N ASN A 155 6.85 -7.98 12.28
CA ASN A 155 6.28 -9.27 12.68
C ASN A 155 7.04 -10.42 11.99
N PRO A 156 7.53 -11.44 12.69
CA PRO A 156 7.36 -11.74 14.14
C PRO A 156 8.47 -11.21 15.07
N LEU A 157 9.45 -10.49 14.54
CA LEU A 157 10.67 -10.16 15.27
C LEU A 157 10.50 -9.02 16.27
N LEU A 158 9.38 -8.27 16.20
CA LEU A 158 9.05 -7.13 17.06
C LEU A 158 10.15 -6.06 17.11
N LYS A 159 10.90 -5.93 16.01
CA LYS A 159 11.92 -4.90 15.87
C LYS A 159 11.32 -3.59 15.41
N THR A 160 11.92 -2.51 15.85
CA THR A 160 11.58 -1.14 15.46
C THR A 160 12.85 -0.45 14.99
N ILE A 161 12.77 0.26 13.86
CA ILE A 161 13.89 1.07 13.39
C ILE A 161 14.02 2.35 14.22
N ASP A 162 15.24 2.85 14.32
CA ASP A 162 15.53 4.14 14.96
C ASP A 162 15.27 5.28 13.95
N PHE A 163 14.07 5.86 14.00
CA PHE A 163 13.67 6.95 13.11
C PHE A 163 14.54 8.20 13.26
N ASP A 164 14.95 8.52 14.48
CA ASP A 164 15.74 9.73 14.72
C ASP A 164 17.07 9.67 13.98
N LYS A 165 17.65 8.49 13.85
CA LYS A 165 18.86 8.26 13.06
C LYS A 165 18.61 8.25 11.55
N ILE A 166 17.52 7.66 11.12
CA ILE A 166 17.27 7.36 9.69
C ILE A 166 16.63 8.53 8.96
N MET A 167 15.70 9.24 9.59
CA MET A 167 14.92 10.29 8.94
C MET A 167 15.74 11.44 8.34
N PRO A 168 16.84 11.90 8.95
CA PRO A 168 17.66 12.92 8.31
C PRO A 168 18.19 12.52 6.94
N ALA A 169 18.67 11.28 6.79
CA ALA A 169 19.16 10.76 5.51
C ALA A 169 18.04 10.59 4.48
N VAL A 170 16.90 10.07 4.89
CA VAL A 170 15.72 9.90 4.01
C VAL A 170 15.24 11.28 3.51
N ARG A 171 15.12 12.26 4.39
CA ARG A 171 14.72 13.63 4.01
C ARG A 171 15.71 14.29 3.08
N HIS A 172 17.01 14.11 3.33
CA HIS A 172 18.05 14.65 2.45
C HIS A 172 17.95 14.12 1.02
N GLN A 173 17.56 12.85 0.87
CA GLN A 173 17.31 12.20 -0.42
C GLN A 173 15.94 12.57 -1.03
N GLY A 174 15.09 13.29 -0.29
CA GLY A 174 13.72 13.61 -0.70
C GLY A 174 12.80 12.38 -0.75
N GLY A 175 13.17 11.28 -0.08
CA GLY A 175 12.40 10.05 -0.05
C GLY A 175 11.15 10.14 0.82
N LEU A 176 10.13 9.37 0.47
CA LEU A 176 8.94 9.16 1.29
C LEU A 176 9.18 8.05 2.32
N VAL A 177 8.43 8.10 3.42
CA VAL A 177 8.41 7.01 4.41
C VAL A 177 7.01 6.42 4.46
N ILE A 178 6.93 5.10 4.34
CA ILE A 178 5.71 4.31 4.46
C ILE A 178 5.91 3.40 5.67
N VAL A 179 5.01 3.50 6.62
CA VAL A 179 5.01 2.68 7.84
C VAL A 179 3.76 1.82 7.85
N ASP A 180 3.94 0.51 8.00
CA ASP A 180 2.87 -0.48 8.15
C ASP A 180 2.72 -0.87 9.62
#